data_7ee70d4e83ec210e383d75aca1ff312a
#
_entry.id   7ee70d4e83ec210e383d75aca1ff312a
#
_cell.length_a   1.000
_cell.length_b   1.000
_cell.length_c   1.000
_cell.angle_alpha   90.00
_cell.angle_beta   90.00
_cell.angle_gamma   90.00
#
_symmetry.space_group_name_H-M   'P 1'
#
loop_
_entity.id
_entity.type
_entity.pdbx_description
1 polymer ?
#
loop_
_entity_poly.entity_id
_entity_poly.type
_entity_poly.pdbx_seq_one_letter_code
_entity_poly.pdbx_strand_id
1 'polypeptide(L)'
;IALIGDAAHPALPFLAQGGVMAMEDAAVLAAVLKGCGDDEIPARLAAFERIRHPRTTRVMEASIRNGRAYHLDGGMRLARNAVLSATPPHLFMRQYDWLYGWKIEDALKTARIPV
;
A
#
# COMPACT_ATOMS: atom_id res chain seq x y z
N ILE A 1 21.64 -2.78 2.34
CA ILE A 1 20.62 -3.82 2.07
C ILE A 1 19.27 -3.14 2.12
N ALA A 2 18.40 -3.42 1.14
CA ALA A 2 17.00 -3.03 1.16
C ALA A 2 16.13 -4.31 1.03
N LEU A 3 15.03 -4.34 1.75
CA LEU A 3 13.99 -5.39 1.62
C LEU A 3 12.83 -4.82 0.83
N ILE A 4 12.23 -5.63 -0.04
CA ILE A 4 11.08 -5.27 -0.86
C ILE A 4 10.05 -6.41 -0.90
N GLY A 5 8.82 -6.09 -1.29
CA GLY A 5 7.75 -7.07 -1.40
C GLY A 5 7.45 -7.79 -0.09
N ASP A 6 7.09 -9.06 -0.16
CA ASP A 6 6.67 -9.84 1.01
C ASP A 6 7.77 -10.00 2.07
N ALA A 7 9.05 -9.83 1.70
CA ALA A 7 10.16 -9.84 2.66
C ALA A 7 10.15 -8.60 3.58
N ALA A 8 9.59 -7.49 3.11
CA ALA A 8 9.48 -6.23 3.87
C ALA A 8 8.09 -6.06 4.52
N HIS A 9 7.03 -6.47 3.82
CA HIS A 9 5.65 -6.19 4.21
C HIS A 9 4.71 -7.32 3.78
N PRO A 10 4.78 -8.49 4.44
CA PRO A 10 3.92 -9.63 4.12
C PRO A 10 2.45 -9.23 4.30
N ALA A 11 1.70 -9.17 3.21
CA ALA A 11 0.31 -8.73 3.22
C ALA A 11 -0.64 -9.92 3.25
N LEU A 12 -1.69 -9.82 4.08
CA LEU A 12 -2.79 -10.77 4.05
C LEU A 12 -3.58 -10.62 2.73
N PRO A 13 -4.18 -11.70 2.19
CA PRO A 13 -4.79 -11.70 0.86
C PRO A 13 -6.09 -10.89 0.74
N PHE A 14 -6.58 -10.29 1.83
CA PHE A 14 -7.89 -9.63 1.90
C PHE A 14 -8.05 -8.36 1.06
N LEU A 15 -6.97 -7.83 0.49
CA LEU A 15 -6.99 -6.73 -0.47
C LEU A 15 -6.36 -7.12 -1.82
N ALA A 16 -5.81 -8.33 -1.94
CA ALA A 16 -5.08 -8.81 -3.13
C ALA A 16 -3.96 -7.85 -3.60
N GLN A 17 -3.29 -7.15 -2.67
CA GLN A 17 -2.33 -6.09 -2.97
C GLN A 17 -0.86 -6.51 -2.87
N GLY A 18 -0.53 -7.72 -2.42
CA GLY A 18 0.86 -8.14 -2.22
C GLY A 18 1.72 -7.97 -3.47
N GLY A 19 1.28 -8.51 -4.61
CA GLY A 19 2.00 -8.36 -5.88
C GLY A 19 2.08 -6.91 -6.38
N VAL A 20 1.01 -6.12 -6.19
CA VAL A 20 1.00 -4.69 -6.56
C VAL A 20 2.01 -3.92 -5.71
N MET A 21 2.07 -4.19 -4.40
CA MET A 21 3.03 -3.56 -3.50
C MET A 21 4.48 -3.87 -3.91
N ALA A 22 4.78 -5.11 -4.31
CA ALA A 22 6.10 -5.49 -4.79
C ALA A 22 6.47 -4.78 -6.11
N MET A 23 5.51 -4.59 -7.03
CA MET A 23 5.72 -3.82 -8.25
C MET A 23 5.92 -2.32 -7.96
N GLU A 24 5.15 -1.75 -7.04
CA GLU A 24 5.35 -0.37 -6.58
C GLU A 24 6.75 -0.20 -5.95
N ASP A 25 7.20 -1.16 -5.12
CA ASP A 25 8.54 -1.14 -4.52
C ASP A 25 9.63 -1.13 -5.59
N ALA A 26 9.55 -2.03 -6.56
CA ALA A 26 10.52 -2.11 -7.64
C ALA A 26 10.58 -0.81 -8.45
N ALA A 27 9.43 -0.23 -8.76
CA ALA A 27 9.35 1.02 -9.52
C ALA A 27 9.92 2.21 -8.74
N VAL A 28 9.60 2.34 -7.44
CA VAL A 28 10.15 3.41 -6.59
C VAL A 28 11.65 3.22 -6.39
N LEU A 29 12.10 1.99 -6.14
CA LEU A 29 13.53 1.69 -5.96
C LEU A 29 14.34 2.05 -7.21
N ALA A 30 13.85 1.65 -8.38
CA ALA A 30 14.48 2.01 -9.65
C ALA A 30 14.55 3.53 -9.86
N ALA A 31 13.47 4.25 -9.51
CA ALA A 31 13.42 5.71 -9.65
C ALA A 31 14.40 6.41 -8.71
N VAL A 32 14.47 6.00 -7.44
CA VAL A 32 15.35 6.66 -6.45
C VAL A 32 16.83 6.37 -6.70
N LEU A 33 17.16 5.21 -7.29
CA LEU A 33 18.55 4.83 -7.61
C LEU A 33 19.00 5.29 -9.00
N LYS A 34 18.09 5.83 -9.82
CA LYS A 34 18.44 6.29 -11.17
C LYS A 34 19.56 7.36 -11.13
N GLY A 35 20.69 7.05 -11.76
CA GLY A 35 21.80 7.98 -11.91
C GLY A 35 22.53 8.35 -10.62
N CYS A 36 22.33 7.62 -9.51
CA CYS A 36 23.07 7.86 -8.27
C CYS A 36 24.47 7.24 -8.33
N GLY A 37 25.44 7.90 -7.67
CA GLY A 37 26.74 7.33 -7.38
C GLY A 37 26.71 6.42 -6.15
N ASP A 38 27.76 5.62 -5.97
CA ASP A 38 27.84 4.64 -4.88
C ASP A 38 27.74 5.29 -3.48
N ASP A 39 28.29 6.47 -3.31
CA ASP A 39 28.26 7.27 -2.09
C ASP A 39 26.86 7.81 -1.76
N GLU A 40 25.99 7.97 -2.74
CA GLU A 40 24.61 8.41 -2.57
C GLU A 40 23.64 7.27 -2.20
N ILE A 41 24.00 6.00 -2.43
CA ILE A 41 23.11 4.83 -2.24
C ILE A 41 22.45 4.83 -0.85
N PRO A 42 23.14 5.06 0.28
CA PRO A 42 22.49 5.06 1.59
C PRO A 42 21.37 6.11 1.71
N ALA A 43 21.59 7.31 1.20
CA ALA A 43 20.60 8.39 1.23
C ALA A 43 19.39 8.08 0.32
N ARG A 44 19.62 7.45 -0.83
CA ARG A 44 18.59 7.03 -1.78
C ARG A 44 17.73 5.89 -1.20
N LEU A 45 18.34 4.93 -0.52
CA LEU A 45 17.60 3.86 0.17
C LEU A 45 16.76 4.41 1.34
N ALA A 46 17.27 5.38 2.09
CA ALA A 46 16.47 6.08 3.11
C ALA A 46 15.28 6.86 2.50
N ALA A 47 15.46 7.42 1.31
CA ALA A 47 14.36 8.06 0.58
C ALA A 47 13.31 7.02 0.12
N PHE A 48 13.74 5.87 -0.39
CA PHE A 48 12.86 4.75 -0.72
C PHE A 48 12.00 4.35 0.47
N GLU A 49 12.61 4.13 1.65
CA GLU A 49 11.90 3.77 2.86
C GLU A 49 10.85 4.82 3.27
N ARG A 50 11.21 6.10 3.26
CA ARG A 50 10.28 7.20 3.58
C ARG A 50 9.06 7.24 2.66
N ILE A 51 9.21 6.86 1.38
CA ILE A 51 8.11 6.80 0.42
C ILE A 51 7.25 5.57 0.66
N ARG A 52 7.89 4.41 0.86
CA ARG A 52 7.19 3.12 0.86
C ARG A 52 6.58 2.74 2.20
N HIS A 53 7.28 2.99 3.30
CA HIS A 53 6.84 2.59 4.63
C HIS A 53 5.42 3.07 4.98
N PRO A 54 5.05 4.35 4.82
CA PRO A 54 3.67 4.79 5.13
C PRO A 54 2.62 4.13 4.24
N ARG A 55 2.94 3.92 2.97
CA ARG A 55 2.06 3.29 1.99
C ARG A 55 1.81 1.83 2.32
N THR A 56 2.86 1.05 2.53
CA THR A 56 2.77 -0.38 2.83
C THR A 56 2.10 -0.62 4.17
N THR A 57 2.43 0.15 5.20
CA THR A 57 1.78 0.08 6.52
C THR A 57 0.27 0.29 6.39
N ARG A 58 -0.16 1.32 5.67
CA ARG A 58 -1.60 1.59 5.47
C ARG A 58 -2.31 0.45 4.75
N VAL A 59 -1.69 -0.15 3.74
CA VAL A 59 -2.25 -1.30 3.01
C VAL A 59 -2.35 -2.52 3.92
N MET A 60 -1.30 -2.82 4.69
CA MET A 60 -1.31 -3.94 5.64
C MET A 60 -2.40 -3.79 6.70
N GLU A 61 -2.52 -2.62 7.31
CA GLU A 61 -3.58 -2.34 8.31
C GLU A 61 -4.98 -2.46 7.70
N ALA A 62 -5.18 -1.97 6.48
CA ALA A 62 -6.45 -2.10 5.78
C ALA A 62 -6.78 -3.57 5.47
N SER A 63 -5.76 -4.36 5.07
CA SER A 63 -5.92 -5.80 4.85
C SER A 63 -6.32 -6.53 6.13
N ILE A 64 -5.70 -6.22 7.26
CA ILE A 64 -6.04 -6.79 8.58
C ILE A 64 -7.47 -6.41 8.97
N ARG A 65 -7.89 -5.15 8.78
CA ARG A 65 -9.27 -4.71 9.07
C ARG A 65 -10.29 -5.46 8.22
N ASN A 66 -10.02 -5.64 6.94
CA ASN A 66 -10.88 -6.43 6.06
C ASN A 66 -10.97 -7.89 6.51
N GLY A 67 -9.84 -8.50 6.87
CA GLY A 67 -9.81 -9.85 7.42
C GLY A 67 -10.71 -9.99 8.65
N ARG A 68 -10.63 -9.07 9.59
CA ARG A 68 -11.51 -9.04 10.78
C ARG A 68 -12.98 -8.90 10.39
N ALA A 69 -13.29 -8.02 9.43
CA ALA A 69 -14.66 -7.82 8.95
C ALA A 69 -15.23 -9.08 8.28
N TYR A 70 -14.42 -9.83 7.53
CA TYR A 70 -14.86 -11.07 6.90
C TYR A 70 -15.13 -12.20 7.89
N HIS A 71 -14.42 -12.22 9.01
CA HIS A 71 -14.54 -13.26 10.04
C HIS A 71 -15.49 -12.89 11.20
N LEU A 72 -16.32 -11.86 11.03
CA LEU A 72 -17.35 -11.52 12.02
C LEU A 72 -18.42 -12.58 12.09
N ASP A 73 -18.80 -12.96 13.33
CA ASP A 73 -19.82 -13.96 13.61
C ASP A 73 -21.06 -13.37 14.33
N GLY A 74 -22.10 -14.20 14.46
CA GLY A 74 -23.30 -13.87 15.21
C GLY A 74 -23.98 -12.57 14.78
N GLY A 75 -24.40 -11.75 15.74
CA GLY A 75 -25.06 -10.48 15.50
C GLY A 75 -24.23 -9.47 14.73
N MET A 76 -22.91 -9.48 14.94
CA MET A 76 -21.98 -8.58 14.22
C MET A 76 -21.93 -8.89 12.72
N ARG A 77 -22.00 -10.16 12.35
CA ARG A 77 -22.12 -10.57 10.93
C ARG A 77 -23.40 -10.03 10.31
N LEU A 78 -24.53 -10.13 11.02
CA LEU A 78 -25.82 -9.62 10.54
C LEU A 78 -25.76 -8.09 10.35
N ALA A 79 -25.22 -7.37 11.32
CA ALA A 79 -25.04 -5.91 11.24
C ALA A 79 -24.17 -5.51 10.05
N ARG A 80 -23.01 -6.18 9.85
CA ARG A 80 -22.16 -5.97 8.68
C ARG A 80 -22.90 -6.18 7.38
N ASN A 81 -23.64 -7.30 7.26
CA ASN A 81 -24.37 -7.63 6.04
C ASN A 81 -25.45 -6.60 5.74
N ALA A 82 -26.17 -6.11 6.78
CA ALA A 82 -27.16 -5.05 6.62
C ALA A 82 -26.51 -3.74 6.10
N VAL A 83 -25.36 -3.34 6.66
CA VAL A 83 -24.61 -2.17 6.18
C VAL A 83 -24.18 -2.35 4.74
N LEU A 84 -23.61 -3.51 4.38
CA LEU A 84 -23.19 -3.78 3.01
C LEU A 84 -24.35 -3.75 2.02
N SER A 85 -25.50 -4.32 2.40
CA SER A 85 -26.70 -4.32 1.55
C SER A 85 -27.31 -2.92 1.37
N ALA A 86 -27.19 -2.06 2.38
CA ALA A 86 -27.71 -0.69 2.33
C ALA A 86 -26.72 0.30 1.67
N THR A 87 -25.45 -0.08 1.49
CA THR A 87 -24.43 0.81 0.93
C THR A 87 -24.43 0.73 -0.60
N PRO A 88 -24.67 1.83 -1.32
CA PRO A 88 -24.57 1.86 -2.78
C PRO A 88 -23.17 1.48 -3.27
N PRO A 89 -23.03 0.71 -4.37
CA PRO A 89 -21.74 0.23 -4.86
C PRO A 89 -20.71 1.32 -5.09
N HIS A 90 -21.12 2.49 -5.59
CA HIS A 90 -20.21 3.62 -5.83
C HIS A 90 -19.62 4.20 -4.54
N LEU A 91 -20.38 4.22 -3.44
CA LEU A 91 -19.88 4.65 -2.13
C LEU A 91 -18.93 3.60 -1.54
N PHE A 92 -19.25 2.33 -1.72
CA PHE A 92 -18.39 1.24 -1.31
C PHE A 92 -17.03 1.29 -2.03
N MET A 93 -17.01 1.58 -3.32
CA MET A 93 -15.78 1.68 -4.10
C MET A 93 -14.92 2.89 -3.72
N ARG A 94 -15.53 4.04 -3.41
CA ARG A 94 -14.79 5.26 -3.03
C ARG A 94 -13.86 5.10 -1.83
N GLN A 95 -14.18 4.18 -0.91
CA GLN A 95 -13.29 3.91 0.22
C GLN A 95 -11.93 3.35 -0.19
N TYR A 96 -11.81 2.85 -1.42
CA TYR A 96 -10.57 2.29 -1.98
C TYR A 96 -9.87 3.23 -2.96
N ASP A 97 -10.38 4.46 -3.20
CA ASP A 97 -9.75 5.42 -4.12
C ASP A 97 -8.29 5.70 -3.75
N TRP A 98 -8.00 5.79 -2.45
CA TRP A 98 -6.63 5.95 -1.94
C TRP A 98 -5.72 4.75 -2.27
N LEU A 99 -6.30 3.55 -2.45
CA LEU A 99 -5.58 2.31 -2.73
C LEU A 99 -5.25 2.22 -4.22
N TYR A 100 -6.25 2.40 -5.07
CA TYR A 100 -6.12 2.27 -6.52
C TYR A 100 -5.67 3.56 -7.23
N GLY A 101 -5.87 4.72 -6.60
CA GLY A 101 -5.47 6.02 -7.13
C GLY A 101 -4.03 6.44 -6.80
N TRP A 102 -3.25 5.59 -6.13
CA TRP A 102 -1.88 5.92 -5.82
C TRP A 102 -1.00 5.97 -7.08
N LYS A 103 -0.17 7.02 -7.19
CA LYS A 103 0.73 7.24 -8.33
C LYS A 103 2.15 7.47 -7.83
N ILE A 104 3.10 6.80 -8.49
CA ILE A 104 4.52 6.92 -8.16
C ILE A 104 5.03 8.34 -8.36
N GLU A 105 4.56 9.04 -9.41
CA GLU A 105 4.98 10.39 -9.73
C GLU A 105 4.68 11.37 -8.58
N ASP A 106 3.53 11.24 -7.95
CA ASP A 106 3.13 12.10 -6.84
C ASP A 106 3.95 11.78 -5.57
N ALA A 107 4.26 10.51 -5.35
CA ALA A 107 5.10 10.08 -4.24
C ALA A 107 6.55 10.59 -4.39
N LEU A 108 7.13 10.50 -5.59
CA LEU A 108 8.48 11.00 -5.89
C LEU A 108 8.56 12.52 -5.76
N LYS A 109 7.57 13.28 -6.27
CA LYS A 109 7.48 14.73 -6.12
C LYS A 109 7.44 15.14 -4.65
N THR A 110 6.62 14.45 -3.84
CA THR A 110 6.50 14.71 -2.40
C THR A 110 7.83 14.48 -1.69
N ALA A 111 8.58 13.46 -2.10
CA ALA A 111 9.90 13.16 -1.57
C ALA A 111 11.03 14.04 -2.14
N ARG A 112 10.73 14.96 -3.05
CA ARG A 112 11.70 15.84 -3.76
C ARG A 112 12.79 15.05 -4.50
N ILE A 113 12.43 13.92 -5.07
CA ILE A 113 13.34 13.11 -5.89
C ILE A 113 13.16 13.53 -7.35
N PRO A 114 14.24 13.84 -8.09
CA PRO A 114 14.17 14.14 -9.52
C PRO A 114 13.56 12.94 -10.27
N VAL A 115 12.63 13.19 -11.13
CA VAL A 115 11.96 12.17 -11.98
C VAL A 115 12.69 12.09 -13.33
#